data_accab522c2c45ce7f056076158b05f2c
#
_entry.id   accab522c2c45ce7f056076158b05f2c
#
_cell.length_a   1.000
_cell.length_b   1.000
_cell.length_c   1.000
_cell.angle_alpha   90.00
_cell.angle_beta   90.00
_cell.angle_gamma   90.00
#
_symmetry.space_group_name_H-M   'P 1'
#
loop_
_entity.id
_entity.type
_entity.pdbx_description
1 polymer ?
#
loop_
_entity_poly.entity_id
_entity_poly.type
_entity_poly.pdbx_seq_one_letter_code
_entity_poly.pdbx_strand_id
1 'polypeptide(L)'
;TQFASSAASDVYKRQIIGGVVLHEGKIAEMRTGEGKTITITLAAYLNALSNKGVHIVTVNDYLAKRDSQEMGVIYKFLGLTYGYINNDQNDIVRQENYNFDITYATNSELGFDYLRDNMKFSIEEKVQRGHAFTIVDEIDSCLIDEARTPLVISGSDDNKTEQYILIDKLVKMLLPEHYEIDEKDR
;
A
#
# COMPACT_ATOMS: atom_id res chain seq x y z
N THR A 1 -17.28 -21.01 -33.48
CA THR A 1 -17.37 -19.52 -33.35
C THR A 1 -18.45 -19.09 -32.37
N GLN A 2 -19.62 -19.75 -32.29
CA GLN A 2 -20.71 -19.40 -31.36
C GLN A 2 -20.35 -19.64 -29.86
N PHE A 3 -19.63 -20.74 -29.55
CA PHE A 3 -19.19 -21.03 -28.18
C PHE A 3 -18.16 -20.01 -27.61
N ALA A 4 -17.25 -19.55 -28.46
CA ALA A 4 -16.28 -18.54 -28.08
C ALA A 4 -16.96 -17.17 -27.82
N SER A 5 -17.99 -16.83 -28.55
CA SER A 5 -18.79 -15.62 -28.37
C SER A 5 -19.59 -15.64 -27.06
N SER A 6 -20.16 -16.79 -26.65
CA SER A 6 -20.91 -16.91 -25.39
C SER A 6 -19.97 -16.81 -24.17
N ALA A 7 -18.82 -17.50 -24.21
CA ALA A 7 -17.84 -17.45 -23.10
C ALA A 7 -17.26 -16.05 -22.89
N ALA A 8 -16.93 -15.35 -23.97
CA ALA A 8 -16.45 -13.95 -23.89
C ALA A 8 -17.55 -13.01 -23.33
N SER A 9 -18.81 -13.21 -23.73
CA SER A 9 -19.93 -12.46 -23.17
C SER A 9 -20.14 -12.71 -21.69
N ASP A 10 -19.91 -13.93 -21.21
CA ASP A 10 -20.06 -14.28 -19.81
C ASP A 10 -18.93 -13.70 -18.93
N VAL A 11 -17.69 -13.69 -19.42
CA VAL A 11 -16.56 -13.02 -18.75
C VAL A 11 -16.84 -11.52 -18.60
N TYR A 12 -17.25 -10.85 -19.68
CA TYR A 12 -17.58 -9.43 -19.65
C TYR A 12 -18.70 -9.09 -18.67
N LYS A 13 -19.77 -9.88 -18.62
CA LYS A 13 -20.85 -9.70 -17.63
C LYS A 13 -20.36 -9.79 -16.19
N ARG A 14 -19.50 -10.79 -15.91
CA ARG A 14 -18.90 -10.95 -14.57
C ARG A 14 -18.03 -9.76 -14.19
N GLN A 15 -17.27 -9.22 -15.13
CA GLN A 15 -16.44 -8.04 -14.88
C GLN A 15 -17.30 -6.81 -14.51
N ILE A 16 -18.40 -6.57 -15.22
CA ILE A 16 -19.32 -5.47 -14.89
C ILE A 16 -19.97 -5.68 -13.53
N ILE A 17 -20.47 -6.89 -13.24
CA ILE A 17 -21.06 -7.21 -11.94
C ILE A 17 -20.03 -6.99 -10.83
N GLY A 18 -18.80 -7.49 -11.00
CA GLY A 18 -17.70 -7.29 -10.04
C GLY A 18 -17.40 -5.81 -9.83
N GLY A 19 -17.34 -5.02 -10.90
CA GLY A 19 -17.14 -3.57 -10.80
C GLY A 19 -18.24 -2.85 -10.01
N VAL A 20 -19.50 -3.23 -10.20
CA VAL A 20 -20.64 -2.70 -9.42
C VAL A 20 -20.52 -3.10 -7.95
N VAL A 21 -20.21 -4.36 -7.66
CA VAL A 21 -20.02 -4.87 -6.30
C VAL A 21 -18.92 -4.11 -5.57
N LEU A 22 -17.76 -3.86 -6.23
CA LEU A 22 -16.68 -3.08 -5.67
C LEU A 22 -17.09 -1.62 -5.44
N HIS A 23 -17.81 -1.01 -6.38
CA HIS A 23 -18.32 0.36 -6.22
C HIS A 23 -19.26 0.51 -5.02
N GLU A 24 -20.04 -0.50 -4.74
CA GLU A 24 -20.94 -0.55 -3.57
C GLU A 24 -20.20 -0.83 -2.23
N GLY A 25 -18.87 -0.91 -2.24
CA GLY A 25 -18.06 -1.17 -1.05
C GLY A 25 -18.17 -2.60 -0.52
N LYS A 26 -18.39 -3.55 -1.41
CA LYS A 26 -18.54 -4.97 -1.08
C LYS A 26 -17.34 -5.79 -1.58
N ILE A 27 -17.24 -7.04 -1.14
CA ILE A 27 -16.21 -7.99 -1.58
C ILE A 27 -16.70 -8.70 -2.85
N ALA A 28 -15.90 -8.66 -3.90
CA ALA A 28 -16.12 -9.39 -5.15
C ALA A 28 -15.11 -10.55 -5.23
N GLU A 29 -15.59 -11.79 -5.09
CA GLU A 29 -14.78 -12.97 -5.32
C GLU A 29 -14.76 -13.32 -6.81
N MET A 30 -13.55 -13.36 -7.39
CA MET A 30 -13.32 -13.70 -8.79
C MET A 30 -12.17 -14.68 -8.91
N ARG A 31 -12.33 -15.69 -9.78
CA ARG A 31 -11.29 -16.67 -10.04
C ARG A 31 -10.12 -16.06 -10.82
N THR A 32 -8.96 -16.69 -10.71
CA THR A 32 -7.79 -16.36 -11.54
C THR A 32 -8.14 -16.47 -13.02
N GLY A 33 -7.76 -15.47 -13.82
CA GLY A 33 -8.05 -15.42 -15.26
C GLY A 33 -9.41 -14.80 -15.64
N GLU A 34 -10.27 -14.43 -14.70
CA GLU A 34 -11.56 -13.77 -14.98
C GLU A 34 -11.44 -12.25 -15.23
N GLY A 35 -10.24 -11.70 -15.22
CA GLY A 35 -9.99 -10.30 -15.54
C GLY A 35 -10.22 -9.35 -14.35
N LYS A 36 -9.76 -9.72 -13.15
CA LYS A 36 -9.82 -8.89 -11.94
C LYS A 36 -9.31 -7.47 -12.17
N THR A 37 -8.17 -7.32 -12.84
CA THR A 37 -7.55 -6.02 -13.10
C THR A 37 -8.49 -5.07 -13.87
N ILE A 38 -9.20 -5.58 -14.89
CA ILE A 38 -10.20 -4.79 -15.62
C ILE A 38 -11.40 -4.47 -14.73
N THR A 39 -11.84 -5.41 -13.91
CA THR A 39 -12.94 -5.20 -12.95
C THR A 39 -12.61 -4.07 -11.97
N ILE A 40 -11.39 -4.07 -11.42
CA ILE A 40 -10.88 -3.01 -10.55
C ILE A 40 -10.87 -1.68 -11.30
N THR A 41 -10.42 -1.66 -12.55
CA THR A 41 -10.36 -0.47 -13.40
C THR A 41 -11.73 0.19 -13.59
N LEU A 42 -12.80 -0.59 -13.76
CA LEU A 42 -14.16 -0.07 -13.89
C LEU A 42 -14.62 0.67 -12.63
N ALA A 43 -14.44 0.05 -11.45
CA ALA A 43 -14.79 0.66 -10.18
C ALA A 43 -13.91 1.87 -9.85
N ALA A 44 -12.60 1.79 -10.14
CA ALA A 44 -11.66 2.87 -9.93
C ALA A 44 -12.03 4.10 -10.78
N TYR A 45 -12.30 3.92 -12.06
CA TYR A 45 -12.74 4.99 -12.95
C TYR A 45 -13.97 5.71 -12.41
N LEU A 46 -15.03 4.97 -12.07
CA LEU A 46 -16.28 5.53 -11.59
C LEU A 46 -16.10 6.37 -10.31
N ASN A 47 -15.31 5.88 -9.36
CA ASN A 47 -15.08 6.57 -8.09
C ASN A 47 -14.09 7.75 -8.24
N ALA A 48 -13.16 7.69 -9.18
CA ALA A 48 -12.23 8.78 -9.49
C ALA A 48 -12.92 10.03 -10.02
N LEU A 49 -14.09 9.90 -10.66
CA LEU A 49 -14.89 11.05 -11.15
C LEU A 49 -15.32 12.01 -10.03
N SER A 50 -15.24 11.58 -8.78
CA SER A 50 -15.51 12.45 -7.62
C SER A 50 -14.39 13.46 -7.34
N ASN A 51 -13.24 13.36 -7.99
CA ASN A 51 -12.01 14.15 -7.78
C ASN A 51 -11.43 14.07 -6.36
N LYS A 52 -11.79 13.03 -5.61
CA LYS A 52 -11.31 12.82 -4.23
C LYS A 52 -10.15 11.84 -4.13
N GLY A 53 -9.79 11.19 -5.23
CA GLY A 53 -8.75 10.18 -5.33
C GLY A 53 -9.22 8.78 -4.95
N VAL A 54 -8.69 7.82 -5.70
CA VAL A 54 -8.90 6.39 -5.50
C VAL A 54 -7.56 5.73 -5.24
N HIS A 55 -7.48 4.89 -4.21
CA HIS A 55 -6.32 4.07 -3.93
C HIS A 55 -6.59 2.62 -4.35
N ILE A 56 -5.64 2.02 -5.05
CA ILE A 56 -5.67 0.60 -5.42
C ILE A 56 -4.50 -0.07 -4.71
N VAL A 57 -4.83 -0.98 -3.79
CA VAL A 57 -3.86 -1.68 -2.96
C VAL A 57 -3.54 -3.02 -3.59
N THR A 58 -2.26 -3.29 -3.79
CA THR A 58 -1.72 -4.54 -4.33
C THR A 58 -0.75 -5.17 -3.34
N VAL A 59 -0.39 -6.44 -3.55
CA VAL A 59 0.46 -7.19 -2.61
C VAL A 59 1.95 -6.86 -2.72
N ASN A 60 2.42 -6.27 -3.82
CA ASN A 60 3.82 -5.90 -3.98
C ASN A 60 4.03 -4.74 -4.95
N ASP A 61 5.21 -4.09 -4.87
CA ASP A 61 5.58 -2.93 -5.67
C ASP A 61 5.63 -3.22 -7.18
N TYR A 62 5.98 -4.45 -7.55
CA TYR A 62 6.00 -4.84 -8.96
C TYR A 62 4.59 -4.79 -9.56
N LEU A 63 3.60 -5.33 -8.86
CA LEU A 63 2.20 -5.28 -9.31
C LEU A 63 1.66 -3.86 -9.30
N ALA A 64 1.95 -3.06 -8.26
CA ALA A 64 1.55 -1.66 -8.20
C ALA A 64 2.04 -0.89 -9.45
N LYS A 65 3.30 -1.05 -9.80
CA LYS A 65 3.90 -0.42 -10.97
C LYS A 65 3.32 -0.97 -12.28
N ARG A 66 3.29 -2.29 -12.44
CA ARG A 66 2.79 -2.95 -13.66
C ARG A 66 1.35 -2.56 -13.96
N ASP A 67 0.46 -2.73 -12.98
CA ASP A 67 -0.97 -2.51 -13.17
C ASP A 67 -1.29 -1.02 -13.36
N SER A 68 -0.57 -0.13 -12.68
CA SER A 68 -0.70 1.31 -12.93
C SER A 68 -0.31 1.68 -14.36
N GLN A 69 0.73 1.07 -14.92
CA GLN A 69 1.18 1.35 -16.29
C GLN A 69 0.26 0.73 -17.33
N GLU A 70 -0.18 -0.53 -17.13
CA GLU A 70 -1.07 -1.22 -18.09
C GLU A 70 -2.46 -0.59 -18.10
N MET A 71 -3.08 -0.35 -16.97
CA MET A 71 -4.41 0.25 -16.88
C MET A 71 -4.37 1.76 -17.04
N GLY A 72 -3.23 2.38 -16.80
CA GLY A 72 -2.99 3.80 -16.99
C GLY A 72 -3.26 4.29 -18.41
N VAL A 73 -3.07 3.44 -19.40
CA VAL A 73 -3.42 3.76 -20.81
C VAL A 73 -4.92 4.05 -20.92
N ILE A 74 -5.76 3.26 -20.23
CA ILE A 74 -7.22 3.43 -20.20
C ILE A 74 -7.57 4.71 -19.43
N TYR A 75 -7.00 4.91 -18.25
CA TYR A 75 -7.26 6.11 -17.44
C TYR A 75 -6.89 7.38 -18.17
N LYS A 76 -5.72 7.42 -18.81
CA LYS A 76 -5.27 8.55 -19.61
C LYS A 76 -6.19 8.83 -20.78
N PHE A 77 -6.65 7.79 -21.49
CA PHE A 77 -7.62 7.93 -22.58
C PHE A 77 -8.93 8.54 -22.10
N LEU A 78 -9.35 8.21 -20.87
CA LEU A 78 -10.56 8.74 -20.24
C LEU A 78 -10.35 10.08 -19.52
N GLY A 79 -9.15 10.68 -19.61
CA GLY A 79 -8.84 12.00 -19.08
C GLY A 79 -8.49 12.03 -17.60
N LEU A 80 -8.18 10.87 -16.98
CA LEU A 80 -7.75 10.76 -15.59
C LEU A 80 -6.23 10.69 -15.47
N THR A 81 -5.72 11.18 -14.33
CA THR A 81 -4.33 11.06 -13.91
C THR A 81 -4.13 9.81 -13.06
N TYR A 82 -2.95 9.20 -13.17
CA TYR A 82 -2.65 7.98 -12.42
C TYR A 82 -1.16 7.90 -12.06
N GLY A 83 -0.87 7.19 -11.00
CA GLY A 83 0.49 6.93 -10.56
C GLY A 83 0.59 5.74 -9.62
N TYR A 84 1.79 5.50 -9.12
CA TYR A 84 2.05 4.46 -8.14
C TYR A 84 3.07 4.93 -7.10
N ILE A 85 3.01 4.33 -5.92
CA ILE A 85 3.96 4.54 -4.84
C ILE A 85 4.87 3.31 -4.74
N ASN A 86 6.17 3.55 -4.59
CA ASN A 86 7.17 2.53 -4.26
C ASN A 86 8.22 3.08 -3.28
N ASN A 87 9.05 2.20 -2.77
CA ASN A 87 10.04 2.51 -1.74
C ASN A 87 11.16 3.47 -2.19
N ASP A 88 11.45 3.54 -3.49
CA ASP A 88 12.55 4.35 -4.03
C ASP A 88 12.20 5.84 -4.21
N GLN A 89 10.94 6.22 -3.98
CA GLN A 89 10.44 7.58 -4.22
C GLN A 89 10.65 8.48 -2.99
N ASN A 90 11.05 9.73 -3.26
CA ASN A 90 11.11 10.77 -2.24
C ASN A 90 9.73 11.37 -1.96
N ASP A 91 9.60 12.17 -0.89
CA ASP A 91 8.34 12.75 -0.43
C ASP A 91 7.65 13.61 -1.51
N ILE A 92 8.40 14.34 -2.33
CA ILE A 92 7.85 15.21 -3.39
C ILE A 92 7.14 14.37 -4.45
N VAL A 93 7.80 13.32 -4.93
CA VAL A 93 7.24 12.40 -5.94
C VAL A 93 6.03 11.63 -5.36
N ARG A 94 6.11 11.22 -4.09
CA ARG A 94 4.99 10.57 -3.40
C ARG A 94 3.77 11.50 -3.31
N GLN A 95 3.98 12.75 -2.90
CA GLN A 95 2.93 13.78 -2.81
C GLN A 95 2.25 14.02 -4.17
N GLU A 96 3.04 14.09 -5.25
CA GLU A 96 2.51 14.20 -6.61
C GLU A 96 1.65 12.98 -6.99
N ASN A 97 2.15 11.76 -6.73
CA ASN A 97 1.41 10.53 -7.02
C ASN A 97 0.13 10.38 -6.19
N TYR A 98 0.13 10.80 -4.92
CA TYR A 98 -1.10 10.81 -4.11
C TYR A 98 -2.12 11.84 -4.57
N ASN A 99 -1.70 12.90 -5.27
CA ASN A 99 -2.60 13.91 -5.82
C ASN A 99 -3.24 13.51 -7.16
N PHE A 100 -2.82 12.41 -7.78
CA PHE A 100 -3.48 11.88 -8.97
C PHE A 100 -4.88 11.33 -8.67
N ASP A 101 -5.69 11.16 -9.70
CA ASP A 101 -7.04 10.63 -9.56
C ASP A 101 -7.03 9.17 -9.09
N ILE A 102 -6.01 8.40 -9.51
CA ILE A 102 -5.86 6.99 -9.15
C ILE A 102 -4.40 6.72 -8.76
N THR A 103 -4.21 6.17 -7.55
CA THR A 103 -2.88 5.84 -7.01
C THR A 103 -2.81 4.37 -6.65
N TYR A 104 -1.84 3.66 -7.24
CA TYR A 104 -1.52 2.28 -6.89
C TYR A 104 -0.44 2.23 -5.82
N ALA A 105 -0.58 1.37 -4.83
CA ALA A 105 0.41 1.20 -3.78
C ALA A 105 0.28 -0.18 -3.11
N THR A 106 1.28 -0.60 -2.35
CA THR A 106 1.13 -1.72 -1.43
C THR A 106 0.50 -1.26 -0.11
N ASN A 107 -0.08 -2.20 0.64
CA ASN A 107 -0.58 -1.95 1.99
C ASN A 107 0.52 -1.38 2.92
N SER A 108 1.73 -1.92 2.81
CA SER A 108 2.89 -1.48 3.61
C SER A 108 3.30 -0.05 3.28
N GLU A 109 3.41 0.33 2.00
CA GLU A 109 3.78 1.70 1.61
C GLU A 109 2.75 2.72 2.08
N LEU A 110 1.45 2.42 1.90
CA LEU A 110 0.36 3.28 2.41
C LEU A 110 0.42 3.43 3.94
N GLY A 111 0.67 2.34 4.64
CA GLY A 111 0.78 2.35 6.10
C GLY A 111 2.02 3.10 6.59
N PHE A 112 3.18 2.93 5.95
CA PHE A 112 4.39 3.68 6.30
C PHE A 112 4.24 5.17 6.00
N ASP A 113 3.62 5.55 4.88
CA ASP A 113 3.35 6.95 4.58
C ASP A 113 2.39 7.56 5.60
N TYR A 114 1.34 6.83 5.98
CA TYR A 114 0.43 7.25 7.04
C TYR A 114 1.16 7.50 8.38
N LEU A 115 2.06 6.60 8.77
CA LEU A 115 2.86 6.77 9.98
C LEU A 115 3.80 7.97 9.88
N ARG A 116 4.49 8.13 8.75
CA ARG A 116 5.38 9.29 8.51
C ARG A 116 4.62 10.61 8.54
N ASP A 117 3.46 10.66 7.91
CA ASP A 117 2.60 11.85 7.88
C ASP A 117 2.09 12.26 9.27
N ASN A 118 1.87 11.27 10.16
CA ASN A 118 1.47 11.56 11.54
C ASN A 118 2.63 12.08 12.42
N MET A 119 3.87 11.99 11.95
CA MET A 119 5.04 12.57 12.62
C MET A 119 5.42 13.95 12.05
N LYS A 120 4.79 14.42 10.98
CA LYS A 120 5.04 15.74 10.39
C LYS A 120 4.45 16.85 11.28
N PHE A 121 5.14 17.99 11.32
CA PHE A 121 4.72 19.16 12.11
C PHE A 121 3.72 20.04 11.38
N SER A 122 3.67 19.99 10.05
CA SER A 122 2.76 20.78 9.23
C SER A 122 1.98 19.91 8.24
N ILE A 123 0.80 20.41 7.82
CA ILE A 123 -0.06 19.69 6.87
C ILE A 123 0.57 19.69 5.48
N GLU A 124 1.31 20.72 5.12
CA GLU A 124 1.97 20.88 3.83
C GLU A 124 3.09 19.87 3.61
N GLU A 125 3.66 19.34 4.69
CA GLU A 125 4.71 18.32 4.63
C GLU A 125 4.17 16.90 4.44
N LYS A 126 2.86 16.69 4.59
CA LYS A 126 2.24 15.40 4.41
C LYS A 126 2.23 15.00 2.94
N VAL A 127 2.49 13.73 2.70
CA VAL A 127 2.47 13.19 1.33
C VAL A 127 1.08 12.70 0.94
N GLN A 128 0.32 12.14 1.89
CA GLN A 128 -1.02 11.64 1.64
C GLN A 128 -2.05 12.77 1.74
N ARG A 129 -3.01 12.76 0.83
CA ARG A 129 -4.28 13.47 0.99
C ARG A 129 -5.30 12.55 1.67
N GLY A 130 -6.51 13.00 1.91
CA GLY A 130 -7.57 12.17 2.49
C GLY A 130 -7.87 10.89 1.68
N HIS A 131 -8.42 9.89 2.36
CA HIS A 131 -8.81 8.60 1.77
C HIS A 131 -10.30 8.60 1.48
N ALA A 132 -10.69 8.69 0.20
CA ALA A 132 -12.10 8.72 -0.21
C ALA A 132 -12.61 7.34 -0.60
N PHE A 133 -11.83 6.59 -1.38
CA PHE A 133 -12.20 5.27 -1.85
C PHE A 133 -10.96 4.40 -2.03
N THR A 134 -11.04 3.14 -1.60
CA THR A 134 -9.94 2.19 -1.71
C THR A 134 -10.45 0.85 -2.22
N ILE A 135 -9.73 0.28 -3.16
CA ILE A 135 -9.93 -1.09 -3.64
C ILE A 135 -8.70 -1.90 -3.21
N VAL A 136 -8.93 -2.99 -2.49
CA VAL A 136 -7.86 -3.90 -2.05
C VAL A 136 -7.92 -5.16 -2.89
N ASP A 137 -6.88 -5.42 -3.68
CA ASP A 137 -6.69 -6.69 -4.38
C ASP A 137 -6.04 -7.71 -3.45
N GLU A 138 -6.37 -8.98 -3.62
CA GLU A 138 -5.87 -10.08 -2.77
C GLU A 138 -6.04 -9.78 -1.25
N ILE A 139 -7.27 -9.50 -0.88
CA ILE A 139 -7.65 -9.06 0.48
C ILE A 139 -7.28 -10.07 1.57
N ASP A 140 -7.22 -11.35 1.27
CA ASP A 140 -6.74 -12.42 2.13
C ASP A 140 -5.28 -12.23 2.52
N SER A 141 -4.40 -11.93 1.56
CA SER A 141 -3.00 -11.61 1.84
C SER A 141 -2.86 -10.37 2.71
N CYS A 142 -3.54 -9.27 2.36
CA CYS A 142 -3.41 -8.00 3.07
C CYS A 142 -4.03 -8.00 4.47
N LEU A 143 -5.24 -8.56 4.63
CA LEU A 143 -6.03 -8.42 5.86
C LEU A 143 -6.09 -9.67 6.72
N ILE A 144 -5.55 -10.81 6.26
CA ILE A 144 -5.50 -12.06 7.02
C ILE A 144 -4.05 -12.46 7.24
N ASP A 145 -3.29 -12.75 6.19
CA ASP A 145 -1.94 -13.30 6.32
C ASP A 145 -0.97 -12.28 6.94
N GLU A 146 -1.00 -11.04 6.49
CA GLU A 146 -0.14 -9.96 6.98
C GLU A 146 -0.78 -9.08 8.07
N ALA A 147 -2.01 -9.40 8.51
CA ALA A 147 -2.78 -8.58 9.44
C ALA A 147 -2.08 -8.28 10.79
N ARG A 148 -1.17 -9.16 11.21
CA ARG A 148 -0.42 -9.04 12.47
C ARG A 148 1.00 -8.53 12.28
N THR A 149 1.44 -8.28 11.06
CA THR A 149 2.78 -7.76 10.78
C THR A 149 2.85 -6.30 11.22
N PRO A 150 3.66 -5.95 12.25
CA PRO A 150 3.73 -4.58 12.71
C PRO A 150 4.48 -3.71 11.71
N LEU A 151 3.98 -2.53 11.44
CA LEU A 151 4.71 -1.48 10.74
C LEU A 151 5.51 -0.68 11.78
N VAL A 152 6.84 -0.76 11.70
CA VAL A 152 7.74 -0.08 12.65
C VAL A 152 8.60 0.91 11.90
N ILE A 153 8.56 2.18 12.34
CA ILE A 153 9.52 3.21 11.91
C ILE A 153 10.51 3.38 13.04
N SER A 154 11.79 3.09 12.77
CA SER A 154 12.89 3.37 13.69
C SER A 154 13.84 4.36 13.05
N GLY A 155 14.18 5.43 13.77
CA GLY A 155 15.28 6.32 13.39
C GLY A 155 16.60 5.77 13.90
N SER A 156 17.66 5.84 13.10
CA SER A 156 19.02 5.66 13.60
C SER A 156 19.39 6.91 14.42
N ASP A 157 19.61 6.73 15.71
CA ASP A 157 20.23 7.76 16.53
C ASP A 157 21.75 7.57 16.43
N ASP A 158 22.39 8.32 15.54
CA ASP A 158 23.83 8.22 15.26
C ASP A 158 24.70 8.45 16.49
N ASN A 159 24.17 9.11 17.54
CA ASN A 159 24.86 9.33 18.79
C ASN A 159 24.92 8.11 19.72
N LYS A 160 24.12 7.07 19.48
CA LYS A 160 24.11 5.89 20.36
C LYS A 160 25.28 4.95 20.16
N THR A 161 25.90 4.93 18.98
CA THR A 161 27.05 4.04 18.70
C THR A 161 28.22 4.34 19.63
N GLU A 162 28.54 5.60 19.88
CA GLU A 162 29.58 5.99 20.84
C GLU A 162 29.21 5.63 22.29
N GLN A 163 27.93 5.81 22.65
CA GLN A 163 27.44 5.42 23.96
C GLN A 163 27.49 3.90 24.18
N TYR A 164 27.12 3.11 23.17
CA TYR A 164 27.24 1.64 23.25
C TYR A 164 28.69 1.19 23.41
N ILE A 165 29.63 1.79 22.68
CA ILE A 165 31.07 1.49 22.82
C ILE A 165 31.58 1.87 24.22
N LEU A 166 31.13 3.01 24.76
CA LEU A 166 31.50 3.45 26.09
C LEU A 166 30.95 2.51 27.17
N ILE A 167 29.66 2.15 27.07
CA ILE A 167 29.00 1.24 28.01
C ILE A 167 29.63 -0.16 27.95
N ASP A 168 29.91 -0.68 26.74
CA ASP A 168 30.58 -1.98 26.55
C ASP A 168 31.96 -2.00 27.26
N LYS A 169 32.73 -0.92 27.16
CA LYS A 169 34.00 -0.77 27.86
C LYS A 169 33.79 -0.77 29.40
N LEU A 170 32.79 -0.04 29.90
CA LEU A 170 32.50 0.02 31.33
C LEU A 170 32.06 -1.35 31.86
N VAL A 171 31.17 -2.04 31.13
CA VAL A 171 30.72 -3.39 31.53
C VAL A 171 31.88 -4.38 31.62
N LYS A 172 32.82 -4.32 30.69
CA LYS A 172 34.04 -5.17 30.72
C LYS A 172 34.99 -4.88 31.89
N MET A 173 34.86 -3.72 32.49
CA MET A 173 35.64 -3.34 33.68
C MET A 173 34.97 -3.72 35.02
N LEU A 174 33.72 -4.20 34.98
CA LEU A 174 33.02 -4.63 36.21
C LEU A 174 33.66 -5.91 36.76
N LEU A 175 33.88 -5.89 38.08
CA LEU A 175 34.30 -7.06 38.82
C LEU A 175 33.07 -7.79 39.36
N PRO A 176 33.16 -9.10 39.72
CA PRO A 176 32.05 -9.86 40.26
C PRO A 176 31.37 -9.24 41.49
N GLU A 177 32.08 -8.40 42.21
CA GLU A 177 31.57 -7.65 43.39
C GLU A 177 30.73 -6.42 43.02
N HIS A 178 30.71 -6.03 41.75
CA HIS A 178 30.00 -4.84 41.24
C HIS A 178 28.64 -5.15 40.67
N TYR A 179 28.23 -6.42 40.55
CA TYR A 179 26.94 -6.82 39.99
C TYR A 179 26.42 -8.13 40.60
N GLU A 180 25.11 -8.28 40.60
CA GLU A 180 24.42 -9.50 40.99
C GLU A 180 23.63 -10.01 39.78
N ILE A 181 23.68 -11.32 39.51
CA ILE A 181 22.97 -11.95 38.43
C ILE A 181 21.67 -12.55 38.98
N ASP A 182 20.51 -12.03 38.58
CA ASP A 182 19.23 -12.66 38.86
C ASP A 182 18.93 -13.69 37.75
N GLU A 183 19.00 -14.98 38.13
CA GLU A 183 18.76 -16.09 37.19
C GLU A 183 17.27 -16.32 36.87
N LYS A 184 16.35 -15.59 37.50
CA LYS A 184 14.90 -15.78 37.33
C LYS A 184 14.31 -15.06 36.09
N ASP A 185 15.02 -14.07 35.57
CA ASP A 185 14.57 -13.27 34.41
C ASP A 185 15.35 -13.61 33.13
N ARG A 186 15.43 -14.89 32.77
CA ARG A 186 15.93 -15.34 31.49
C ARG A 186 14.82 -15.57 30.50
#